data_269d009b600c131c6d6b1f2e0a992a66
#
_entry.id   269d009b600c131c6d6b1f2e0a992a66
#
_cell.length_a   1.000
_cell.length_b   1.000
_cell.length_c   1.000
_cell.angle_alpha   90.00
_cell.angle_beta   90.00
_cell.angle_gamma   90.00
#
_symmetry.space_group_name_H-M   'P 1'
#
loop_
_entity.id
_entity.type
_entity.pdbx_description
1 polymer ?
#
loop_
_entity_poly.entity_id
_entity_poly.type
_entity_poly.pdbx_seq_one_letter_code
_entity_poly.pdbx_strand_id
1 'polypeptide(L)'
;SINRQDTYGLISKLNYDVSDELELQVGIDWRTAGIEHAREVRDLLGGDYYVDYADNNTPDGKKVGLGDIIAYHNETTVDWFGAFLQGKYEMDKMSLYGMGGISTIGYTYKDHFSVEKELVEADAITTFQVKGGGRYNLDDRLSAFANLGYVEKPPILDNVIDYDGNVSTNPENEKFTSMEIGGEYNSGLVSIKGSYYNTQWKDRNLTKSVETGQGDSGDTDIIYLTGVNQSHSGVEIESKVALHEMVDVDFIVSFGDWYFDGDANGDYTEMEYNEDGQVIGTTSTEYRYALDKLMVGDMPQTSY
;
A
#
# COMPACT_ATOMS: atom_id res chain seq x y z
N SER A 1 22.11 -7.32 4.74
CA SER A 1 21.50 -5.99 4.57
C SER A 1 21.12 -5.39 5.92
N ILE A 2 21.10 -4.09 5.99
CA ILE A 2 20.63 -3.28 7.11
C ILE A 2 19.41 -2.52 6.62
N ASN A 3 18.41 -2.43 7.50
CA ASN A 3 17.28 -1.55 7.34
C ASN A 3 17.11 -0.88 8.72
N ARG A 4 17.42 0.41 8.79
CA ARG A 4 17.21 1.24 9.98
C ARG A 4 16.13 2.24 9.68
N GLN A 5 15.19 2.41 10.60
CA GLN A 5 14.09 3.34 10.44
C GLN A 5 13.82 4.07 11.74
N ASP A 6 13.82 5.39 11.66
CA ASP A 6 13.35 6.28 12.72
C ASP A 6 12.04 6.95 12.27
N THR A 7 10.99 6.78 13.08
CA THR A 7 9.67 7.34 12.76
C THR A 7 9.17 8.19 13.91
N TYR A 8 8.72 9.39 13.57
CA TYR A 8 8.06 10.31 14.50
C TYR A 8 6.68 10.65 13.99
N GLY A 9 5.72 10.81 14.89
CA GLY A 9 4.37 11.14 14.48
C GLY A 9 3.53 11.77 15.60
N LEU A 10 2.54 12.53 15.18
CA LEU A 10 1.55 13.16 16.05
C LEU A 10 0.16 12.96 15.44
N ILE A 11 -0.73 12.35 16.19
CA ILE A 11 -2.16 12.26 15.86
C ILE A 11 -2.93 13.05 16.92
N SER A 12 -3.73 14.00 16.47
CA SER A 12 -4.62 14.76 17.34
C SER A 12 -6.06 14.66 16.85
N LYS A 13 -6.98 14.45 17.78
CA LYS A 13 -8.42 14.37 17.50
C LYS A 13 -9.18 15.25 18.49
N LEU A 14 -10.16 15.97 17.98
CA LEU A 14 -11.11 16.75 18.75
C LEU A 14 -12.52 16.22 18.45
N ASN A 15 -13.20 15.77 19.49
CA ASN A 15 -14.62 15.40 19.43
C ASN A 15 -15.45 16.57 19.95
N TYR A 16 -16.54 16.84 19.28
CA TYR A 16 -17.46 17.91 19.64
C TYR A 16 -18.91 17.47 19.46
N ASP A 17 -19.63 17.41 20.56
CA ASP A 17 -21.06 17.14 20.57
C ASP A 17 -21.81 18.42 20.21
N VAL A 18 -22.35 18.48 19.01
CA VAL A 18 -23.14 19.64 18.52
C VAL A 18 -24.54 19.62 19.13
N SER A 19 -25.11 18.43 19.27
CA SER A 19 -26.39 18.15 19.96
C SER A 19 -26.35 16.72 20.51
N ASP A 20 -27.42 16.29 21.16
CA ASP A 20 -27.59 14.91 21.65
C ASP A 20 -27.56 13.88 20.49
N GLU A 21 -27.89 14.32 19.27
CA GLU A 21 -27.95 13.46 18.07
C GLU A 21 -26.73 13.61 17.15
N LEU A 22 -25.98 14.72 17.20
CA LEU A 22 -24.90 15.04 16.26
C LEU A 22 -23.56 15.19 16.97
N GLU A 23 -22.67 14.25 16.67
CA GLU A 23 -21.25 14.29 17.06
C GLU A 23 -20.38 14.61 15.84
N LEU A 24 -19.41 15.51 16.01
CA LEU A 24 -18.38 15.82 15.03
C LEU A 24 -17.01 15.45 15.59
N GLN A 25 -16.15 14.94 14.73
CA GLN A 25 -14.75 14.69 15.04
C GLN A 25 -13.88 15.33 13.96
N VAL A 26 -12.91 16.16 14.37
CA VAL A 26 -11.86 16.70 13.52
C VAL A 26 -10.53 16.10 13.94
N GLY A 27 -9.69 15.75 12.99
CA GLY A 27 -8.37 15.21 13.30
C GLY A 27 -7.30 15.65 12.32
N ILE A 28 -6.07 15.63 12.83
CA ILE A 28 -4.84 15.78 12.05
C ILE A 28 -3.92 14.60 12.34
N ASP A 29 -3.13 14.22 11.34
CA ASP A 29 -2.13 13.16 11.40
C ASP A 29 -0.86 13.68 10.71
N TRP A 30 0.23 13.79 11.44
CA TRP A 30 1.54 14.14 10.91
C TRP A 30 2.54 13.06 11.26
N ARG A 31 3.33 12.65 10.28
CA ARG A 31 4.40 11.65 10.44
C ARG A 31 5.57 12.00 9.57
N THR A 32 6.76 11.65 10.06
CA THR A 32 7.99 11.64 9.28
C THR A 32 8.77 10.38 9.59
N ALA A 33 9.38 9.78 8.59
CA ALA A 33 10.23 8.61 8.73
C ALA A 33 11.51 8.77 7.91
N GLY A 34 12.65 8.64 8.58
CA GLY A 34 13.96 8.49 7.95
C GLY A 34 14.29 6.99 7.86
N ILE A 35 14.66 6.52 6.69
CA ILE A 35 14.92 5.11 6.40
C ILE A 35 16.29 5.00 5.75
N GLU A 36 17.18 4.19 6.35
CA GLU A 36 18.50 3.87 5.81
C GLU A 36 18.52 2.41 5.35
N HIS A 37 18.83 2.20 4.09
CA HIS A 37 19.09 0.89 3.51
C HIS A 37 20.56 0.77 3.14
N ALA A 38 21.24 -0.26 3.69
CA ALA A 38 22.66 -0.49 3.43
C ALA A 38 23.00 -1.98 3.53
N ARG A 39 24.18 -2.31 3.08
CA ARG A 39 24.79 -3.63 3.30
C ARG A 39 26.09 -3.49 4.05
N GLU A 40 26.24 -4.16 5.20
CA GLU A 40 27.46 -4.20 6.01
C GLU A 40 28.24 -5.49 5.81
N VAL A 41 29.54 -5.41 5.89
CA VAL A 41 30.42 -6.56 6.03
C VAL A 41 30.25 -7.17 7.42
N ARG A 42 29.71 -8.37 7.50
CA ARG A 42 29.48 -9.09 8.77
C ARG A 42 30.56 -10.12 9.09
N ASP A 43 31.21 -10.64 8.05
CA ASP A 43 32.28 -11.63 8.20
C ASP A 43 33.24 -11.49 7.02
N LEU A 44 34.54 -11.62 7.27
CA LEU A 44 35.58 -11.60 6.24
C LEU A 44 36.07 -13.01 5.89
N LEU A 45 35.42 -14.08 6.43
CA LEU A 45 35.71 -15.48 6.17
C LEU A 45 37.20 -15.83 6.39
N GLY A 46 37.86 -15.16 7.35
CA GLY A 46 39.26 -15.33 7.69
C GLY A 46 40.23 -14.47 6.86
N GLY A 47 39.73 -13.61 5.99
CA GLY A 47 40.54 -12.58 5.33
C GLY A 47 40.76 -11.34 6.17
N ASP A 48 41.72 -10.51 5.81
CA ASP A 48 42.05 -9.27 6.50
C ASP A 48 41.14 -8.12 6.08
N TYR A 49 40.63 -8.12 4.82
CA TYR A 49 39.76 -7.13 4.26
C TYR A 49 39.01 -7.69 3.03
N TYR A 50 37.95 -7.00 2.62
CA TYR A 50 37.29 -7.18 1.33
C TYR A 50 37.52 -5.91 0.48
N VAL A 51 37.56 -6.04 -0.85
CA VAL A 51 37.62 -4.86 -1.75
C VAL A 51 36.25 -4.67 -2.37
N ASP A 52 35.61 -3.57 -2.02
CA ASP A 52 34.32 -3.18 -2.57
C ASP A 52 34.52 -2.19 -3.73
N TYR A 53 33.84 -2.44 -4.85
CA TYR A 53 33.85 -1.62 -6.06
C TYR A 53 32.50 -0.94 -6.34
N ALA A 54 31.50 -1.14 -5.48
CA ALA A 54 30.16 -0.64 -5.70
C ALA A 54 30.03 0.87 -5.42
N ASP A 55 30.93 1.44 -4.63
CA ASP A 55 30.95 2.89 -4.33
C ASP A 55 31.62 3.64 -5.51
N ASN A 56 30.79 4.30 -6.34
CA ASN A 56 31.24 5.08 -7.50
C ASN A 56 32.17 6.25 -7.12
N ASN A 57 32.26 6.63 -5.84
CA ASN A 57 33.21 7.62 -5.35
C ASN A 57 34.63 7.05 -5.19
N THR A 58 34.76 5.72 -5.27
CA THR A 58 36.04 5.01 -5.16
C THR A 58 36.17 3.97 -6.27
N PRO A 59 36.27 4.39 -7.56
CA PRO A 59 36.23 3.48 -8.71
C PRO A 59 37.40 2.46 -8.74
N ASP A 60 38.51 2.77 -8.10
CA ASP A 60 39.66 1.86 -7.95
C ASP A 60 39.43 0.76 -6.87
N GLY A 61 38.26 0.76 -6.25
CA GLY A 61 37.91 -0.11 -5.14
C GLY A 61 38.39 0.38 -3.79
N LYS A 62 37.60 0.13 -2.75
CA LYS A 62 37.83 0.49 -1.36
C LYS A 62 38.08 -0.77 -0.53
N LYS A 63 39.17 -0.83 0.22
CA LYS A 63 39.35 -1.86 1.23
C LYS A 63 38.45 -1.60 2.43
N VAL A 64 37.64 -2.59 2.76
CA VAL A 64 36.64 -2.54 3.82
C VAL A 64 36.82 -3.67 4.81
N GLY A 65 36.52 -3.40 6.07
CA GLY A 65 36.55 -4.32 7.20
C GLY A 65 35.16 -4.64 7.75
N LEU A 66 35.13 -5.30 8.91
CA LEU A 66 33.89 -5.63 9.61
C LEU A 66 33.13 -4.33 10.01
N GLY A 67 31.86 -4.27 9.68
CA GLY A 67 30.98 -3.13 9.98
C GLY A 67 30.99 -2.03 8.93
N ASP A 68 31.89 -2.08 7.93
CA ASP A 68 31.88 -1.13 6.82
C ASP A 68 30.71 -1.41 5.86
N ILE A 69 30.18 -0.34 5.26
CA ILE A 69 29.09 -0.41 4.28
C ILE A 69 29.67 -0.74 2.90
N ILE A 70 29.01 -1.67 2.20
CA ILE A 70 29.34 -2.18 0.86
C ILE A 70 28.11 -2.32 -0.02
N ALA A 71 28.31 -2.46 -1.31
CA ALA A 71 27.33 -2.81 -2.34
C ALA A 71 26.26 -1.74 -2.59
N TYR A 72 25.63 -1.17 -1.58
CA TYR A 72 24.69 -0.06 -1.68
C TYR A 72 24.53 0.66 -0.33
N HIS A 73 24.24 1.97 -0.39
CA HIS A 73 23.92 2.81 0.75
C HIS A 73 22.99 3.93 0.33
N ASN A 74 21.73 3.83 0.69
CA ASN A 74 20.75 4.87 0.40
C ASN A 74 19.94 5.28 1.63
N GLU A 75 19.50 6.51 1.63
CA GLU A 75 18.62 7.11 2.62
C GLU A 75 17.36 7.63 1.94
N THR A 76 16.23 7.39 2.55
CA THR A 76 14.92 7.86 2.12
C THR A 76 14.22 8.58 3.26
N THR A 77 13.54 9.68 2.96
CA THR A 77 12.60 10.29 3.92
C THR A 77 11.20 10.23 3.36
N VAL A 78 10.25 9.93 4.24
CA VAL A 78 8.82 9.96 3.93
C VAL A 78 8.15 10.92 4.88
N ASP A 79 7.55 11.99 4.36
CA ASP A 79 6.81 12.98 5.11
C ASP A 79 5.33 12.88 4.79
N TRP A 80 4.51 12.74 5.82
CA TRP A 80 3.07 12.60 5.72
C TRP A 80 2.35 13.67 6.54
N PHE A 81 1.35 14.30 5.94
CA PHE A 81 0.39 15.15 6.65
C PHE A 81 -1.03 14.85 6.18
N GLY A 82 -1.94 14.68 7.12
CA GLY A 82 -3.35 14.44 6.85
C GLY A 82 -4.27 15.21 7.78
N ALA A 83 -5.45 15.54 7.28
CA ALA A 83 -6.55 16.11 8.05
C ALA A 83 -7.87 15.46 7.66
N PHE A 84 -8.78 15.31 8.61
CA PHE A 84 -10.10 14.75 8.37
C PHE A 84 -11.19 15.39 9.22
N LEU A 85 -12.41 15.30 8.70
CA LEU A 85 -13.64 15.61 9.41
C LEU A 85 -14.57 14.41 9.31
N GLN A 86 -15.16 14.01 10.43
CA GLN A 86 -16.17 12.97 10.51
C GLN A 86 -17.37 13.50 11.27
N GLY A 87 -18.57 13.14 10.81
CA GLY A 87 -19.82 13.38 11.51
C GLY A 87 -20.58 12.08 11.74
N LYS A 88 -21.20 11.96 12.90
CA LYS A 88 -22.14 10.89 13.24
C LYS A 88 -23.45 11.52 13.69
N TYR A 89 -24.56 11.08 13.08
CA TYR A 89 -25.89 11.55 13.41
C TYR A 89 -26.78 10.39 13.81
N GLU A 90 -27.33 10.44 15.01
CA GLU A 90 -28.18 9.39 15.57
C GLU A 90 -29.61 9.90 15.78
N MET A 91 -30.57 9.16 15.26
CA MET A 91 -31.99 9.32 15.49
C MET A 91 -32.56 8.02 16.06
N ASP A 92 -33.80 8.05 16.55
CA ASP A 92 -34.47 6.92 17.17
C ASP A 92 -34.27 5.58 16.41
N LYS A 93 -34.46 5.60 15.09
CA LYS A 93 -34.35 4.38 14.25
C LYS A 93 -33.20 4.42 13.25
N MET A 94 -32.46 5.51 13.14
CA MET A 94 -31.48 5.71 12.10
C MET A 94 -30.16 6.23 12.67
N SER A 95 -29.06 5.63 12.26
CA SER A 95 -27.71 6.12 12.51
C SER A 95 -27.05 6.39 11.16
N LEU A 96 -26.50 7.59 10.98
CA LEU A 96 -25.76 8.00 9.79
C LEU A 96 -24.35 8.40 10.19
N TYR A 97 -23.39 8.15 9.30
CA TYR A 97 -22.07 8.71 9.44
C TYR A 97 -21.53 9.18 8.09
N GLY A 98 -20.65 10.16 8.13
CA GLY A 98 -19.92 10.64 6.97
C GLY A 98 -18.53 11.10 7.39
N MET A 99 -17.55 10.87 6.52
CA MET A 99 -16.15 11.24 6.73
C MET A 99 -15.57 11.77 5.42
N GLY A 100 -14.84 12.89 5.50
CA GLY A 100 -13.98 13.40 4.45
C GLY A 100 -12.58 13.65 4.99
N GLY A 101 -11.56 13.35 4.19
CA GLY A 101 -10.16 13.56 4.57
C GLY A 101 -9.29 13.87 3.36
N ILE A 102 -8.23 14.60 3.61
CA ILE A 102 -7.18 14.92 2.64
C ILE A 102 -5.83 14.62 3.27
N SER A 103 -4.89 14.13 2.48
CA SER A 103 -3.51 13.98 2.93
C SER A 103 -2.52 14.28 1.82
N THR A 104 -1.31 14.64 2.22
CA THR A 104 -0.17 14.83 1.34
C THR A 104 0.98 13.95 1.82
N ILE A 105 1.74 13.42 0.87
CA ILE A 105 2.95 12.65 1.14
C ILE A 105 4.07 13.19 0.26
N GLY A 106 5.25 13.37 0.86
CA GLY A 106 6.49 13.75 0.18
C GLY A 106 7.52 12.63 0.33
N TYR A 107 8.35 12.48 -0.69
CA TYR A 107 9.45 11.51 -0.71
C TYR A 107 10.74 12.22 -1.06
N THR A 108 11.80 11.86 -0.34
CA THR A 108 13.17 12.21 -0.72
C THR A 108 14.01 10.95 -0.79
N TYR A 109 15.02 10.95 -1.64
CA TYR A 109 15.94 9.86 -1.84
C TYR A 109 17.36 10.39 -1.98
N LYS A 110 18.33 9.68 -1.42
CA LYS A 110 19.75 9.98 -1.53
C LYS A 110 20.55 8.70 -1.63
N ASP A 111 21.30 8.56 -2.71
CA ASP A 111 22.30 7.51 -2.87
C ASP A 111 23.67 8.02 -2.44
N HIS A 112 24.26 7.41 -1.40
CA HIS A 112 25.59 7.76 -0.90
C HIS A 112 26.73 7.20 -1.75
N PHE A 113 26.43 6.23 -2.62
CA PHE A 113 27.40 5.61 -3.51
C PHE A 113 27.41 6.28 -4.89
N SER A 114 26.43 7.10 -5.22
CA SER A 114 26.44 7.96 -6.40
C SER A 114 27.53 9.04 -6.28
N VAL A 115 28.17 9.36 -7.41
CA VAL A 115 29.17 10.44 -7.48
C VAL A 115 28.55 11.79 -7.19
N GLU A 116 27.34 12.02 -7.66
CA GLU A 116 26.64 13.31 -7.54
C GLU A 116 26.14 13.57 -6.13
N LYS A 117 25.79 12.53 -5.37
CA LYS A 117 25.29 12.61 -3.97
C LYS A 117 24.20 13.66 -3.74
N GLU A 118 23.45 13.97 -4.76
CA GLU A 118 22.37 14.93 -4.67
C GLU A 118 21.18 14.33 -3.93
N LEU A 119 20.50 15.18 -3.15
CA LEU A 119 19.21 14.81 -2.58
C LEU A 119 18.16 14.96 -3.67
N VAL A 120 17.51 13.88 -4.01
CA VAL A 120 16.38 13.87 -4.93
C VAL A 120 15.10 14.07 -4.14
N GLU A 121 14.26 15.00 -4.57
CA GLU A 121 12.98 15.31 -3.95
C GLU A 121 11.87 15.22 -4.99
N ALA A 122 10.83 14.46 -4.70
CA ALA A 122 9.64 14.39 -5.54
C ALA A 122 8.59 15.40 -5.10
N ASP A 123 7.79 15.87 -6.05
CA ASP A 123 6.64 16.71 -5.75
C ASP A 123 5.69 16.01 -4.79
N ALA A 124 5.13 16.77 -3.84
CA ALA A 124 4.21 16.22 -2.86
C ALA A 124 2.92 15.70 -3.51
N ILE A 125 2.57 14.45 -3.22
CA ILE A 125 1.40 13.78 -3.76
C ILE A 125 0.22 13.96 -2.81
N THR A 126 -0.88 14.49 -3.33
CA THR A 126 -2.11 14.70 -2.56
C THR A 126 -3.09 13.59 -2.83
N THR A 127 -3.75 13.11 -1.77
CA THR A 127 -4.81 12.12 -1.82
C THR A 127 -6.01 12.60 -1.03
N PHE A 128 -7.18 12.09 -1.37
CA PHE A 128 -8.39 12.35 -0.60
C PHE A 128 -9.21 11.08 -0.37
N GLN A 129 -10.06 11.13 0.64
CA GLN A 129 -11.01 10.07 0.93
C GLN A 129 -12.35 10.64 1.35
N VAL A 130 -13.41 9.95 0.94
CA VAL A 130 -14.78 10.21 1.37
C VAL A 130 -15.44 8.87 1.67
N LYS A 131 -16.04 8.77 2.85
CA LYS A 131 -16.80 7.58 3.27
C LYS A 131 -18.08 8.01 3.93
N GLY A 132 -19.12 7.22 3.76
CA GLY A 132 -20.38 7.46 4.44
C GLY A 132 -21.24 6.21 4.43
N GLY A 133 -22.16 6.17 5.37
CA GLY A 133 -23.08 5.05 5.48
C GLY A 133 -24.17 5.34 6.48
N GLY A 134 -25.07 4.40 6.56
CA GLY A 134 -26.19 4.48 7.50
C GLY A 134 -26.76 3.12 7.82
N ARG A 135 -27.39 3.07 8.97
CA ARG A 135 -28.17 1.93 9.48
C ARG A 135 -29.55 2.41 9.81
N TYR A 136 -30.54 1.62 9.45
CA TYR A 136 -31.94 1.83 9.78
C TYR A 136 -32.49 0.61 10.52
N ASN A 137 -33.00 0.80 11.72
CA ASN A 137 -33.67 -0.22 12.52
C ASN A 137 -35.13 -0.30 12.12
N LEU A 138 -35.51 -1.38 11.40
CA LEU A 138 -36.89 -1.61 11.01
C LEU A 138 -37.76 -1.90 12.22
N ASP A 139 -37.23 -2.72 13.14
CA ASP A 139 -37.78 -3.00 14.45
C ASP A 139 -36.66 -3.34 15.47
N ASP A 140 -37.00 -3.83 16.67
CA ASP A 140 -36.04 -4.14 17.73
C ASP A 140 -35.06 -5.28 17.39
N ARG A 141 -35.31 -6.00 16.31
CA ARG A 141 -34.52 -7.20 15.93
C ARG A 141 -33.92 -7.11 14.52
N LEU A 142 -34.52 -6.33 13.64
CA LEU A 142 -34.16 -6.28 12.23
C LEU A 142 -33.64 -4.88 11.86
N SER A 143 -32.49 -4.82 11.26
CA SER A 143 -31.91 -3.60 10.69
C SER A 143 -31.35 -3.82 9.30
N ALA A 144 -31.29 -2.76 8.52
CA ALA A 144 -30.60 -2.70 7.25
C ALA A 144 -29.52 -1.62 7.30
N PHE A 145 -28.45 -1.81 6.53
CA PHE A 145 -27.36 -0.84 6.44
C PHE A 145 -26.83 -0.71 5.02
N ALA A 146 -26.22 0.41 4.72
CA ALA A 146 -25.49 0.65 3.49
C ALA A 146 -24.26 1.51 3.76
N ASN A 147 -23.13 1.19 3.11
CA ASN A 147 -21.87 1.89 3.20
C ASN A 147 -21.35 2.21 1.81
N LEU A 148 -20.76 3.37 1.64
CA LEU A 148 -20.09 3.82 0.43
C LEU A 148 -18.74 4.41 0.78
N GLY A 149 -17.75 4.20 -0.07
CA GLY A 149 -16.42 4.74 0.13
C GLY A 149 -15.70 5.01 -1.17
N TYR A 150 -14.96 6.11 -1.16
CA TYR A 150 -13.93 6.42 -2.15
C TYR A 150 -12.65 6.80 -1.41
N VAL A 151 -11.54 6.16 -1.76
CA VAL A 151 -10.25 6.37 -1.12
C VAL A 151 -9.16 6.39 -2.19
N GLU A 152 -8.30 7.38 -2.13
CA GLU A 152 -7.04 7.39 -2.86
C GLU A 152 -5.90 6.99 -1.95
N LYS A 153 -5.01 6.17 -2.47
CA LYS A 153 -3.76 5.76 -1.84
C LYS A 153 -2.60 6.25 -2.70
N PRO A 154 -1.62 6.96 -2.13
CA PRO A 154 -0.46 7.39 -2.92
C PRO A 154 0.35 6.17 -3.37
N PRO A 155 1.07 6.27 -4.51
CA PRO A 155 2.01 5.24 -4.93
C PRO A 155 3.12 5.07 -3.89
N ILE A 156 3.75 3.90 -3.87
CA ILE A 156 4.93 3.63 -3.04
C ILE A 156 6.14 4.39 -3.59
N LEU A 157 7.16 4.56 -2.74
CA LEU A 157 8.39 5.28 -3.11
C LEU A 157 8.95 4.84 -4.46
N ASP A 158 9.14 3.53 -4.68
CA ASP A 158 9.78 2.98 -5.87
C ASP A 158 9.06 3.34 -7.19
N ASN A 159 7.78 3.70 -7.11
CA ASN A 159 7.01 4.19 -8.25
C ASN A 159 7.06 5.72 -8.41
N VAL A 160 7.67 6.42 -7.46
CA VAL A 160 7.82 7.88 -7.45
C VAL A 160 9.26 8.27 -7.71
N ILE A 161 10.20 7.61 -7.05
CA ILE A 161 11.64 7.75 -7.24
C ILE A 161 12.22 6.35 -7.39
N ASP A 162 12.82 6.06 -8.53
CA ASP A 162 13.45 4.76 -8.78
C ASP A 162 14.80 4.62 -8.06
N TYR A 163 15.42 3.44 -8.16
CA TYR A 163 16.71 3.17 -7.52
C TYR A 163 17.88 3.99 -8.08
N ASP A 164 17.74 4.55 -9.27
CA ASP A 164 18.74 5.43 -9.90
C ASP A 164 18.51 6.90 -9.54
N GLY A 165 17.47 7.19 -8.75
CA GLY A 165 17.10 8.55 -8.34
C GLY A 165 16.30 9.32 -9.39
N ASN A 166 15.74 8.67 -10.40
CA ASN A 166 14.88 9.35 -11.36
C ASN A 166 13.48 9.53 -10.79
N VAL A 167 12.95 10.75 -10.90
CA VAL A 167 11.61 11.08 -10.43
C VAL A 167 10.59 10.78 -11.53
N SER A 168 9.55 10.03 -11.20
CA SER A 168 8.42 9.78 -12.09
C SER A 168 7.70 11.09 -12.42
N THR A 169 7.43 11.33 -13.69
CA THR A 169 6.79 12.57 -14.17
C THR A 169 5.29 12.67 -13.84
N ASN A 170 4.64 11.56 -13.56
CA ASN A 170 3.20 11.53 -13.26
C ASN A 170 2.81 10.30 -12.44
N PRO A 171 3.23 10.21 -11.16
CA PRO A 171 2.84 9.10 -10.32
C PRO A 171 1.34 9.16 -10.02
N GLU A 172 0.59 8.14 -10.41
CA GLU A 172 -0.84 8.06 -10.20
C GLU A 172 -1.21 7.45 -8.86
N ASN A 173 -2.22 8.04 -8.18
CA ASN A 173 -2.80 7.46 -6.98
C ASN A 173 -3.60 6.21 -7.32
N GLU A 174 -3.48 5.18 -6.49
CA GLU A 174 -4.39 4.04 -6.50
C GLU A 174 -5.77 4.47 -5.99
N LYS A 175 -6.86 4.00 -6.62
CA LYS A 175 -8.22 4.44 -6.33
C LYS A 175 -9.10 3.27 -5.92
N PHE A 176 -9.72 3.37 -4.77
CA PHE A 176 -10.69 2.42 -4.25
C PHE A 176 -12.08 3.04 -4.25
N THR A 177 -13.02 2.39 -4.92
CA THR A 177 -14.44 2.70 -4.80
C THR A 177 -15.14 1.48 -4.24
N SER A 178 -15.82 1.62 -3.12
CA SER A 178 -16.48 0.50 -2.43
C SER A 178 -17.94 0.81 -2.12
N MET A 179 -18.76 -0.21 -2.20
CA MET A 179 -20.12 -0.20 -1.67
C MET A 179 -20.41 -1.51 -0.94
N GLU A 180 -21.19 -1.42 0.11
CA GLU A 180 -21.73 -2.54 0.86
C GLU A 180 -23.19 -2.26 1.21
N ILE A 181 -24.04 -3.27 1.07
CA ILE A 181 -25.42 -3.23 1.53
C ILE A 181 -25.74 -4.52 2.25
N GLY A 182 -26.42 -4.45 3.37
CA GLY A 182 -26.71 -5.62 4.17
C GLY A 182 -27.85 -5.43 5.15
N GLY A 183 -28.11 -6.50 5.88
CA GLY A 183 -29.08 -6.55 6.95
C GLY A 183 -28.60 -7.40 8.11
N GLU A 184 -29.15 -7.13 9.27
CA GLU A 184 -28.87 -7.86 10.50
C GLU A 184 -30.15 -8.20 11.21
N TYR A 185 -30.27 -9.46 11.64
CA TYR A 185 -31.32 -9.94 12.54
C TYR A 185 -30.70 -10.35 13.87
N ASN A 186 -31.25 -9.86 14.97
CA ASN A 186 -30.79 -10.19 16.33
C ASN A 186 -31.99 -10.47 17.25
N SER A 187 -32.08 -11.69 17.74
CA SER A 187 -33.13 -12.12 18.70
C SER A 187 -32.60 -12.35 20.13
N GLY A 188 -31.31 -12.06 20.38
CA GLY A 188 -30.63 -12.38 21.62
C GLY A 188 -30.10 -13.81 21.70
N LEU A 189 -30.80 -14.79 21.11
CA LEU A 189 -30.32 -16.19 20.97
C LEU A 189 -29.57 -16.39 19.64
N VAL A 190 -30.00 -15.69 18.60
CA VAL A 190 -29.45 -15.80 17.25
C VAL A 190 -29.22 -14.41 16.70
N SER A 191 -27.99 -14.16 16.26
CA SER A 191 -27.61 -13.01 15.47
C SER A 191 -27.18 -13.49 14.09
N ILE A 192 -27.73 -12.90 13.03
CA ILE A 192 -27.36 -13.19 11.64
C ILE A 192 -27.16 -11.83 10.94
N LYS A 193 -25.98 -11.65 10.34
CA LYS A 193 -25.68 -10.52 9.46
C LYS A 193 -25.41 -11.07 8.06
N GLY A 194 -26.01 -10.47 7.06
CA GLY A 194 -25.73 -10.77 5.66
C GLY A 194 -25.44 -9.49 4.89
N SER A 195 -24.42 -9.49 4.05
CA SER A 195 -24.08 -8.34 3.21
C SER A 195 -23.65 -8.77 1.82
N TYR A 196 -23.86 -7.87 0.87
CA TYR A 196 -23.25 -7.86 -0.45
C TYR A 196 -22.30 -6.68 -0.52
N TYR A 197 -21.09 -6.91 -1.04
CA TYR A 197 -20.10 -5.87 -1.27
C TYR A 197 -19.64 -5.85 -2.72
N ASN A 198 -19.20 -4.68 -3.16
CA ASN A 198 -18.44 -4.49 -4.40
C ASN A 198 -17.36 -3.43 -4.18
N THR A 199 -16.12 -3.78 -4.49
CA THR A 199 -14.97 -2.88 -4.42
C THR A 199 -14.23 -2.92 -5.76
N GLN A 200 -14.03 -1.74 -6.33
CA GLN A 200 -13.16 -1.52 -7.48
C GLN A 200 -11.84 -0.92 -6.99
N TRP A 201 -10.74 -1.57 -7.33
CA TRP A 201 -9.40 -1.07 -7.09
C TRP A 201 -8.76 -0.74 -8.44
N LYS A 202 -8.51 0.53 -8.69
CA LYS A 202 -7.99 1.03 -9.96
C LYS A 202 -6.62 1.65 -9.80
N ASP A 203 -5.88 1.67 -10.90
CA ASP A 203 -4.56 2.30 -11.02
C ASP A 203 -3.55 1.73 -10.00
N ARG A 204 -3.71 0.45 -9.65
CA ARG A 204 -2.80 -0.24 -8.74
C ARG A 204 -1.43 -0.37 -9.36
N ASN A 205 -0.41 -0.05 -8.57
CA ASN A 205 0.98 -0.22 -8.92
C ASN A 205 1.49 -1.52 -8.31
N LEU A 206 2.12 -2.37 -9.13
CA LEU A 206 2.76 -3.61 -8.70
C LEU A 206 4.18 -3.66 -9.22
N THR A 207 5.09 -4.15 -8.40
CA THR A 207 6.44 -4.53 -8.81
C THR A 207 6.49 -6.03 -9.02
N LYS A 208 7.17 -6.46 -10.09
CA LYS A 208 7.40 -7.87 -10.37
C LYS A 208 8.87 -8.10 -10.70
N SER A 209 9.50 -8.99 -9.95
CA SER A 209 10.84 -9.48 -10.28
C SER A 209 10.76 -10.46 -11.44
N VAL A 210 11.62 -10.29 -12.41
CA VAL A 210 11.77 -11.18 -13.58
C VAL A 210 13.22 -11.61 -13.67
N GLU A 211 13.47 -12.91 -13.80
CA GLU A 211 14.81 -13.41 -14.10
C GLU A 211 15.10 -13.18 -15.58
N THR A 212 16.05 -12.31 -15.90
CA THR A 212 16.40 -11.93 -17.28
C THR A 212 17.71 -12.57 -17.76
N GLY A 213 18.42 -13.31 -16.89
CA GLY A 213 19.73 -13.87 -17.18
C GLY A 213 19.70 -15.07 -18.13
N GLN A 214 20.26 -14.94 -19.33
CA GLN A 214 20.83 -16.07 -20.06
C GLN A 214 22.22 -16.38 -19.47
N GLY A 215 22.27 -17.06 -18.34
CA GLY A 215 23.54 -17.46 -17.73
C GLY A 215 23.44 -17.70 -16.23
N ASP A 216 24.48 -18.25 -15.62
CA ASP A 216 24.61 -18.61 -14.18
C ASP A 216 24.61 -17.43 -13.21
N SER A 217 24.43 -16.19 -13.68
CA SER A 217 24.34 -14.98 -12.85
C SER A 217 22.88 -14.61 -12.66
N GLY A 218 22.13 -15.19 -11.80
CA GLY A 218 20.72 -14.89 -11.53
C GLY A 218 20.41 -13.40 -11.30
N ASP A 219 20.62 -12.60 -12.33
CA ASP A 219 20.26 -11.19 -12.35
C ASP A 219 18.74 -11.10 -12.39
N THR A 220 18.19 -10.47 -11.39
CA THR A 220 16.76 -10.28 -11.22
C THR A 220 16.44 -8.82 -11.50
N ASP A 221 15.69 -8.59 -12.57
CA ASP A 221 15.20 -7.26 -12.90
C ASP A 221 13.82 -7.00 -12.31
N ILE A 222 13.51 -5.75 -12.08
CA ILE A 222 12.22 -5.33 -11.53
C ILE A 222 11.42 -4.62 -12.63
N ILE A 223 10.24 -5.16 -12.93
CA ILE A 223 9.27 -4.51 -13.80
C ILE A 223 8.23 -3.81 -12.95
N TYR A 224 8.00 -2.55 -13.22
CA TYR A 224 6.94 -1.76 -12.61
C TYR A 224 5.68 -1.86 -13.46
N LEU A 225 4.65 -2.52 -12.94
CA LEU A 225 3.35 -2.64 -13.59
C LEU A 225 2.46 -1.49 -13.11
N THR A 226 1.91 -0.75 -14.04
CA THR A 226 0.97 0.36 -13.80
C THR A 226 -0.41 0.06 -14.36
N GLY A 227 -1.43 0.72 -13.83
CA GLY A 227 -2.79 0.60 -14.34
C GLY A 227 -3.44 -0.75 -14.08
N VAL A 228 -2.97 -1.51 -13.09
CA VAL A 228 -3.59 -2.78 -12.69
C VAL A 228 -4.92 -2.52 -12.02
N ASN A 229 -6.01 -2.99 -12.63
CA ASN A 229 -7.35 -2.83 -12.10
C ASN A 229 -7.88 -4.17 -11.57
N GLN A 230 -8.62 -4.12 -10.46
CA GLN A 230 -9.24 -5.28 -9.85
C GLN A 230 -10.69 -4.99 -9.48
N SER A 231 -11.55 -5.99 -9.64
CA SER A 231 -12.93 -5.97 -9.19
C SER A 231 -13.12 -7.07 -8.15
N HIS A 232 -13.66 -6.70 -7.00
CA HIS A 232 -13.94 -7.61 -5.90
C HIS A 232 -15.41 -7.48 -5.52
N SER A 233 -16.20 -8.52 -5.74
CA SER A 233 -17.58 -8.56 -5.29
C SER A 233 -17.86 -9.86 -4.56
N GLY A 234 -18.86 -9.84 -3.67
CA GLY A 234 -19.20 -11.04 -2.94
C GLY A 234 -20.36 -10.86 -1.98
N VAL A 235 -20.73 -12.00 -1.39
CA VAL A 235 -21.73 -12.11 -0.33
C VAL A 235 -21.07 -12.70 0.90
N GLU A 236 -21.32 -12.09 2.05
CA GLU A 236 -20.88 -12.60 3.35
C GLU A 236 -22.04 -12.82 4.27
N ILE A 237 -22.01 -13.92 5.00
CA ILE A 237 -23.02 -14.28 6.01
C ILE A 237 -22.26 -14.63 7.28
N GLU A 238 -22.53 -13.88 8.34
CA GLU A 238 -22.06 -14.15 9.69
C GLU A 238 -23.23 -14.55 10.56
N SER A 239 -23.08 -15.56 11.38
CA SER A 239 -24.09 -15.92 12.36
C SER A 239 -23.48 -16.30 13.70
N LYS A 240 -24.13 -15.90 14.77
CA LYS A 240 -23.83 -16.32 16.13
C LYS A 240 -25.07 -16.91 16.76
N VAL A 241 -24.92 -18.11 17.33
CA VAL A 241 -26.02 -18.84 17.98
C VAL A 241 -25.61 -19.18 19.40
N ALA A 242 -26.29 -18.62 20.38
CA ALA A 242 -26.15 -19.01 21.78
C ALA A 242 -26.95 -20.30 22.03
N LEU A 243 -26.28 -21.46 21.93
CA LEU A 243 -26.92 -22.79 22.11
C LEU A 243 -27.19 -23.11 23.59
N HIS A 244 -26.36 -22.61 24.49
CA HIS A 244 -26.43 -22.81 25.93
C HIS A 244 -25.71 -21.66 26.63
N GLU A 245 -25.97 -21.46 27.94
CA GLU A 245 -25.29 -20.45 28.76
C GLU A 245 -23.74 -20.51 28.71
N MET A 246 -23.21 -21.69 28.34
CA MET A 246 -21.75 -21.93 28.25
C MET A 246 -21.25 -22.21 26.81
N VAL A 247 -22.14 -22.16 25.80
CA VAL A 247 -21.78 -22.57 24.43
C VAL A 247 -22.38 -21.59 23.42
N ASP A 248 -21.50 -20.83 22.77
CA ASP A 248 -21.81 -20.06 21.58
C ASP A 248 -21.19 -20.73 20.36
N VAL A 249 -21.88 -20.67 19.23
CA VAL A 249 -21.39 -21.12 17.94
C VAL A 249 -21.38 -19.93 16.98
N ASP A 250 -20.21 -19.61 16.46
CA ASP A 250 -20.03 -18.61 15.42
C ASP A 250 -19.81 -19.33 14.09
N PHE A 251 -20.50 -18.86 13.05
CA PHE A 251 -20.40 -19.39 11.69
C PHE A 251 -20.26 -18.25 10.70
N ILE A 252 -19.26 -18.33 9.83
CA ILE A 252 -18.98 -17.32 8.81
C ILE A 252 -18.86 -18.04 7.47
N VAL A 253 -19.53 -17.50 6.44
CA VAL A 253 -19.41 -17.96 5.05
C VAL A 253 -19.23 -16.76 4.17
N SER A 254 -18.27 -16.84 3.25
CA SER A 254 -18.01 -15.84 2.21
C SER A 254 -17.94 -16.50 0.84
N PHE A 255 -18.61 -15.87 -0.13
CA PHE A 255 -18.54 -16.20 -1.55
C PHE A 255 -18.10 -14.96 -2.31
N GLY A 256 -16.90 -14.95 -2.84
CA GLY A 256 -16.31 -13.85 -3.62
C GLY A 256 -16.23 -14.20 -5.10
N ASP A 257 -16.21 -13.15 -5.92
CA ASP A 257 -15.84 -13.15 -7.33
C ASP A 257 -14.85 -12.00 -7.53
N TRP A 258 -13.55 -12.33 -7.52
CA TRP A 258 -12.46 -11.37 -7.55
C TRP A 258 -11.58 -11.63 -8.76
N TYR A 259 -11.47 -10.65 -9.62
CA TYR A 259 -10.72 -10.76 -10.86
C TYR A 259 -10.01 -9.46 -11.24
N PHE A 260 -9.01 -9.58 -12.10
CA PHE A 260 -8.37 -8.44 -12.75
C PHE A 260 -9.30 -7.89 -13.86
N ASP A 261 -9.48 -6.58 -13.89
CA ASP A 261 -10.35 -5.89 -14.84
C ASP A 261 -9.52 -5.14 -15.87
N GLY A 262 -9.14 -5.86 -16.91
CA GLY A 262 -8.25 -5.42 -17.97
C GLY A 262 -6.81 -5.91 -17.82
N ASP A 263 -6.03 -5.66 -18.85
CA ASP A 263 -4.59 -5.96 -18.87
C ASP A 263 -3.79 -4.83 -18.24
N ALA A 264 -2.57 -5.11 -17.80
CA ALA A 264 -1.65 -4.11 -17.28
C ALA A 264 -0.49 -3.88 -18.24
N ASN A 265 0.08 -2.69 -18.21
CA ASN A 265 1.30 -2.34 -18.91
C ASN A 265 2.46 -2.24 -17.92
N GLY A 266 3.65 -2.53 -18.37
CA GLY A 266 4.87 -2.38 -17.59
C GLY A 266 6.03 -2.03 -18.51
N ASP A 267 6.87 -1.14 -18.05
CA ASP A 267 8.09 -0.76 -18.73
C ASP A 267 9.27 -1.46 -18.06
N TYR A 268 10.12 -2.02 -18.90
CA TYR A 268 11.40 -2.57 -18.52
C TYR A 268 12.50 -1.77 -19.18
N THR A 269 13.39 -1.22 -18.38
CA THR A 269 14.55 -0.48 -18.88
C THR A 269 15.81 -1.29 -18.64
N GLU A 270 16.46 -1.70 -19.73
CA GLU A 270 17.73 -2.40 -19.73
C GLU A 270 18.86 -1.39 -19.90
N MET A 271 19.87 -1.45 -19.03
CA MET A 271 21.07 -0.65 -19.16
C MET A 271 22.09 -1.39 -20.02
N GLU A 272 22.60 -0.73 -21.05
CA GLU A 272 23.66 -1.25 -21.90
C GLU A 272 25.02 -0.80 -21.33
N TYR A 273 25.92 -1.77 -21.11
CA TYR A 273 27.26 -1.50 -20.57
C TYR A 273 28.33 -1.74 -21.64
N ASN A 274 29.38 -0.92 -21.63
CA ASN A 274 30.61 -1.19 -22.43
C ASN A 274 31.49 -2.24 -21.74
N GLU A 275 32.60 -2.59 -22.38
CA GLU A 275 33.59 -3.56 -21.84
C GLU A 275 34.22 -3.09 -20.53
N ASP A 276 34.19 -1.80 -20.23
CA ASP A 276 34.69 -1.18 -19.00
C ASP A 276 33.60 -1.08 -17.88
N GLY A 277 32.38 -1.63 -18.13
CA GLY A 277 31.27 -1.58 -17.17
C GLY A 277 30.56 -0.22 -17.06
N GLN A 278 30.77 0.68 -18.01
CA GLN A 278 30.10 1.98 -18.03
C GLN A 278 28.80 1.90 -18.81
N VAL A 279 27.73 2.52 -18.31
CA VAL A 279 26.47 2.65 -19.02
C VAL A 279 26.66 3.47 -20.29
N ILE A 280 26.38 2.88 -21.46
CA ILE A 280 26.50 3.51 -22.78
C ILE A 280 25.16 3.80 -23.45
N GLY A 281 24.09 3.21 -22.92
CA GLY A 281 22.73 3.40 -23.41
C GLY A 281 21.71 2.75 -22.51
N THR A 282 20.45 3.10 -22.74
CA THR A 282 19.30 2.44 -22.12
C THR A 282 18.30 2.07 -23.20
N THR A 283 17.78 0.84 -23.13
CA THR A 283 16.69 0.39 -24.00
C THR A 283 15.46 0.13 -23.13
N SER A 284 14.37 0.87 -23.37
CA SER A 284 13.09 0.63 -22.69
C SER A 284 12.20 -0.22 -23.58
N THR A 285 11.67 -1.30 -23.01
CA THR A 285 10.73 -2.20 -23.67
C THR A 285 9.41 -2.21 -22.91
N GLU A 286 8.34 -1.83 -23.59
CA GLU A 286 6.99 -1.91 -23.03
C GLU A 286 6.46 -3.34 -23.09
N TYR A 287 5.98 -3.84 -21.95
CA TYR A 287 5.35 -5.16 -21.81
C TYR A 287 3.88 -5.00 -21.49
N ARG A 288 3.05 -5.76 -22.18
CA ARG A 288 1.64 -5.93 -21.82
C ARG A 288 1.45 -7.25 -21.10
N TYR A 289 0.87 -7.18 -19.91
CA TYR A 289 0.51 -8.34 -19.13
C TYR A 289 -0.97 -8.66 -19.33
N ALA A 290 -1.24 -9.85 -19.87
CA ALA A 290 -2.59 -10.35 -20.07
C ALA A 290 -3.18 -10.80 -18.72
N LEU A 291 -3.84 -9.89 -18.03
CA LEU A 291 -4.47 -10.13 -16.73
C LEU A 291 -5.99 -10.21 -16.81
N ASP A 292 -6.60 -9.71 -17.90
CA ASP A 292 -8.05 -9.58 -17.98
C ASP A 292 -8.78 -10.86 -17.62
N LYS A 293 -9.70 -10.75 -16.64
CA LYS A 293 -10.51 -11.85 -16.07
C LYS A 293 -9.71 -12.98 -15.38
N LEU A 294 -8.42 -12.83 -15.17
CA LEU A 294 -7.72 -13.74 -14.27
C LEU A 294 -8.19 -13.52 -12.84
N MET A 295 -8.29 -14.61 -12.09
CA MET A 295 -8.67 -14.56 -10.68
C MET A 295 -7.57 -13.90 -9.84
N VAL A 296 -7.98 -13.05 -8.90
CA VAL A 296 -7.07 -12.53 -7.86
C VAL A 296 -6.80 -13.63 -6.85
N GLY A 297 -5.53 -14.00 -6.68
CA GLY A 297 -5.10 -15.22 -5.99
C GLY A 297 -4.66 -15.07 -4.55
N ASP A 298 -4.69 -13.86 -3.97
CA ASP A 298 -4.08 -13.60 -2.66
C ASP A 298 -4.87 -14.21 -1.48
N MET A 299 -6.17 -14.49 -1.66
CA MET A 299 -7.05 -15.09 -0.65
C MET A 299 -8.08 -16.02 -1.31
N PRO A 300 -8.61 -17.01 -0.57
CA PRO A 300 -9.66 -17.87 -1.08
C PRO A 300 -10.95 -17.07 -1.33
N GLN A 301 -11.52 -17.24 -2.51
CA GLN A 301 -12.78 -16.58 -2.88
C GLN A 301 -14.01 -17.21 -2.22
N THR A 302 -13.85 -18.40 -1.69
CA THR A 302 -14.87 -19.08 -0.87
C THR A 302 -14.24 -19.51 0.45
N SER A 303 -14.84 -19.12 1.56
CA SER A 303 -14.42 -19.54 2.91
C SER A 303 -15.63 -19.90 3.76
N TYR A 304 -15.42 -20.82 4.68
CA TYR A 304 -16.43 -21.27 5.65
C TYR A 304 -15.76 -21.81 6.90
#